data_9de18aca5aaa85289eea67230b86240e
#
_entry.id   9de18aca5aaa85289eea67230b86240e
#
_cell.length_a   1.000
_cell.length_b   1.000
_cell.length_c   1.000
_cell.angle_alpha   90.00
_cell.angle_beta   90.00
_cell.angle_gamma   90.00
#
_symmetry.space_group_name_H-M   'P 1'
#
loop_
_entity.id
_entity.type
_entity.pdbx_description
1 polymer ?
#
loop_
_entity_poly.entity_id
_entity_poly.type
_entity_poly.pdbx_seq_one_letter_code
_entity_poly.pdbx_strand_id
1 'polypeptide(L)'
;MQIRMDKENRELKAHGSYEFPVNISYEQLSRYERGSFSWHWHPEIELTFVLSGQIGYQVNGKSYVLKEGDGIFCNTNALHSGHMIDGMDCVYISTTFAPRFLYGFSNSMIQTRYVEPVLTDMQLASIVFSPEIDWQNQVLACMHRIYDLSLSQPSAFEMEIQELLLSIWIEIYRHASFSGESQNT
;
A
#
# COMPACT_ATOMS: atom_id res chain seq x y z
N MET A 1 19.02 -0.62 -10.08
CA MET A 1 17.77 0.06 -10.51
C MET A 1 17.48 1.17 -9.52
N GLN A 2 16.85 2.29 -9.94
CA GLN A 2 16.34 3.31 -9.02
C GLN A 2 14.96 3.76 -9.51
N ILE A 3 14.14 4.25 -8.59
CA ILE A 3 12.84 4.85 -8.88
C ILE A 3 13.09 6.17 -9.65
N ARG A 4 12.39 6.37 -10.76
CA ARG A 4 12.44 7.61 -11.50
C ARG A 4 11.55 8.65 -10.86
N MET A 5 12.09 9.82 -10.55
CA MET A 5 11.39 10.90 -9.85
C MET A 5 11.60 12.24 -10.55
N ASP A 6 10.68 13.15 -10.32
CA ASP A 6 10.86 14.55 -10.63
C ASP A 6 11.68 15.30 -9.56
N LYS A 7 11.78 16.62 -9.69
CA LYS A 7 12.55 17.47 -8.75
C LYS A 7 11.91 17.55 -7.34
N GLU A 8 10.66 17.16 -7.21
CA GLU A 8 9.88 17.18 -5.96
C GLU A 8 9.78 15.78 -5.33
N ASN A 9 10.59 14.83 -5.81
CA ASN A 9 10.57 13.41 -5.43
C ASN A 9 9.25 12.68 -5.76
N ARG A 10 8.45 13.20 -6.69
CA ARG A 10 7.28 12.49 -7.17
C ARG A 10 7.72 11.39 -8.14
N GLU A 11 7.24 10.18 -7.91
CA GLU A 11 7.48 9.07 -8.83
C GLU A 11 6.83 9.32 -10.19
N LEU A 12 7.59 9.00 -11.26
CA LEU A 12 7.16 9.19 -12.66
C LEU A 12 6.60 7.91 -13.30
N LYS A 13 6.60 6.79 -12.56
CA LYS A 13 6.01 5.53 -13.02
C LYS A 13 4.49 5.63 -13.01
N ALA A 14 3.85 5.15 -14.06
CA ALA A 14 2.40 4.96 -14.05
C ALA A 14 2.05 3.66 -13.31
N HIS A 15 1.12 3.76 -12.36
CA HIS A 15 0.65 2.62 -11.57
C HIS A 15 -0.68 2.09 -12.13
N GLY A 16 -0.58 1.11 -13.05
CA GLY A 16 -1.73 0.56 -13.76
C GLY A 16 -2.14 1.40 -14.98
N SER A 17 -3.33 1.11 -15.51
CA SER A 17 -3.94 1.82 -16.65
C SER A 17 -5.14 2.66 -16.20
N TYR A 18 -5.75 3.36 -17.16
CA TYR A 18 -7.00 4.06 -16.86
C TYR A 18 -8.14 3.08 -16.54
N GLU A 19 -8.20 1.96 -17.27
CA GLU A 19 -9.23 0.93 -17.12
C GLU A 19 -9.02 0.06 -15.88
N PHE A 20 -7.75 -0.22 -15.53
CA PHE A 20 -7.37 -0.98 -14.35
C PHE A 20 -6.22 -0.28 -13.62
N PRO A 21 -6.54 0.66 -12.72
CA PRO A 21 -5.57 1.53 -12.07
C PRO A 21 -4.92 0.85 -10.86
N VAL A 22 -4.40 -0.35 -11.07
CA VAL A 22 -3.70 -1.18 -10.08
C VAL A 22 -2.38 -1.66 -10.69
N ASN A 23 -1.29 -1.53 -9.95
CA ASN A 23 0.00 -2.10 -10.30
C ASN A 23 0.45 -3.01 -9.15
N ILE A 24 0.76 -4.26 -9.48
CA ILE A 24 1.25 -5.25 -8.54
C ILE A 24 2.63 -5.66 -8.99
N SER A 25 3.64 -5.43 -8.17
CA SER A 25 5.03 -5.70 -8.51
C SER A 25 5.72 -6.57 -7.46
N TYR A 26 6.51 -7.52 -7.95
CA TYR A 26 7.44 -8.32 -7.15
C TYR A 26 8.76 -7.58 -7.10
N GLU A 27 9.15 -7.17 -5.93
CA GLU A 27 10.32 -6.34 -5.69
C GLU A 27 11.35 -7.07 -4.82
N GLN A 28 12.61 -6.73 -5.04
CA GLN A 28 13.74 -7.29 -4.30
C GLN A 28 14.76 -6.19 -4.05
N LEU A 29 15.13 -5.95 -2.80
CA LEU A 29 15.99 -4.83 -2.42
C LEU A 29 17.39 -4.90 -3.07
N SER A 30 17.96 -6.10 -3.27
CA SER A 30 19.25 -6.26 -3.94
C SER A 30 19.28 -5.77 -5.39
N ARG A 31 18.13 -5.57 -6.03
CA ARG A 31 18.04 -4.99 -7.38
C ARG A 31 18.18 -3.47 -7.38
N TYR A 32 18.00 -2.83 -6.24
CA TYR A 32 18.17 -1.39 -6.08
C TYR A 32 19.62 -1.05 -5.76
N GLU A 33 20.07 0.11 -6.21
CA GLU A 33 21.42 0.57 -5.92
C GLU A 33 21.63 0.70 -4.41
N ARG A 34 22.69 0.08 -3.89
CA ARG A 34 23.01 0.01 -2.46
C ARG A 34 21.92 -0.65 -1.60
N GLY A 35 21.06 -1.50 -2.20
CA GLY A 35 20.00 -2.19 -1.45
C GLY A 35 18.93 -1.26 -0.88
N SER A 36 18.65 -0.14 -1.55
CA SER A 36 17.68 0.85 -1.09
C SER A 36 16.97 1.55 -2.24
N PHE A 37 15.70 1.83 -2.08
CA PHE A 37 15.00 2.77 -2.93
C PHE A 37 14.87 4.12 -2.24
N SER A 38 15.02 5.17 -3.05
CA SER A 38 15.08 6.55 -2.57
C SER A 38 13.72 7.05 -2.08
N TRP A 39 13.74 8.09 -1.26
CA TRP A 39 12.56 8.84 -0.85
C TRP A 39 11.77 9.31 -2.06
N HIS A 40 10.51 8.88 -2.13
CA HIS A 40 9.58 9.27 -3.18
C HIS A 40 8.15 9.29 -2.65
N TRP A 41 7.25 9.86 -3.43
CA TRP A 41 5.82 9.87 -3.17
C TRP A 41 5.05 9.76 -4.48
N HIS A 42 3.82 9.31 -4.40
CA HIS A 42 2.88 9.21 -5.51
C HIS A 42 1.43 9.38 -5.02
N PRO A 43 0.47 9.74 -5.89
CA PRO A 43 -0.92 9.98 -5.51
C PRO A 43 -1.74 8.70 -5.28
N GLU A 44 -1.18 7.55 -5.54
CA GLU A 44 -1.79 6.24 -5.30
C GLU A 44 -1.66 5.84 -3.83
N ILE A 45 -2.51 4.91 -3.40
CA ILE A 45 -2.35 4.15 -2.16
C ILE A 45 -1.35 3.02 -2.44
N GLU A 46 -0.47 2.73 -1.49
CA GLU A 46 0.42 1.58 -1.57
C GLU A 46 0.21 0.61 -0.40
N LEU A 47 0.20 -0.68 -0.74
CA LEU A 47 0.23 -1.79 0.19
C LEU A 47 1.50 -2.59 -0.08
N THR A 48 2.40 -2.66 0.90
CA THR A 48 3.61 -3.47 0.82
C THR A 48 3.50 -4.69 1.72
N PHE A 49 3.78 -5.89 1.20
CA PHE A 49 3.77 -7.17 1.91
C PHE A 49 5.12 -7.87 1.79
N VAL A 50 5.74 -8.22 2.90
CA VAL A 50 7.07 -8.87 2.92
C VAL A 50 6.93 -10.37 2.74
N LEU A 51 7.49 -10.89 1.63
CA LEU A 51 7.51 -12.32 1.32
C LEU A 51 8.65 -13.07 1.99
N SER A 52 9.82 -12.42 2.11
CA SER A 52 10.97 -13.01 2.79
C SER A 52 11.97 -11.95 3.22
N GLY A 53 12.70 -12.23 4.30
CA GLY A 53 13.70 -11.33 4.87
C GLY A 53 13.07 -10.21 5.71
N GLN A 54 13.72 -9.05 5.70
CA GLN A 54 13.24 -7.87 6.43
C GLN A 54 13.67 -6.58 5.73
N ILE A 55 12.86 -5.53 5.90
CA ILE A 55 13.10 -4.22 5.32
C ILE A 55 12.98 -3.12 6.39
N GLY A 56 13.92 -2.20 6.41
CA GLY A 56 13.76 -0.90 7.07
C GLY A 56 12.91 -0.01 6.18
N TYR A 57 11.68 0.28 6.61
CA TYR A 57 10.71 1.07 5.86
C TYR A 57 10.46 2.40 6.56
N GLN A 58 10.43 3.49 5.82
CA GLN A 58 10.24 4.82 6.40
C GLN A 58 9.08 5.53 5.70
N VAL A 59 8.19 6.17 6.48
CA VAL A 59 7.06 6.96 5.97
C VAL A 59 6.94 8.25 6.76
N ASN A 60 7.01 9.40 6.09
CA ASN A 60 6.86 10.73 6.70
C ASN A 60 7.69 10.90 8.00
N GLY A 61 8.92 10.38 8.01
CA GLY A 61 9.85 10.48 9.16
C GLY A 61 9.64 9.43 10.26
N LYS A 62 8.64 8.56 10.18
CA LYS A 62 8.49 7.38 11.04
C LYS A 62 9.26 6.21 10.43
N SER A 63 9.95 5.43 11.26
CA SER A 63 10.72 4.25 10.82
C SER A 63 10.11 2.97 11.36
N TYR A 64 10.09 1.96 10.53
CA TYR A 64 9.53 0.64 10.80
C TYR A 64 10.52 -0.44 10.38
N VAL A 65 10.51 -1.58 11.05
CA VAL A 65 11.14 -2.82 10.61
C VAL A 65 10.03 -3.79 10.30
N LEU A 66 9.88 -4.13 9.03
CA LEU A 66 8.91 -5.13 8.58
C LEU A 66 9.65 -6.44 8.32
N LYS A 67 9.11 -7.54 8.84
CA LYS A 67 9.62 -8.90 8.68
C LYS A 67 8.77 -9.70 7.71
N GLU A 68 9.25 -10.88 7.35
CA GLU A 68 8.45 -11.87 6.61
C GLU A 68 7.05 -12.03 7.24
N GLY A 69 6.03 -11.90 6.41
CA GLY A 69 4.62 -11.95 6.81
C GLY A 69 4.02 -10.62 7.26
N ASP A 70 4.83 -9.60 7.55
CA ASP A 70 4.33 -8.25 7.86
C ASP A 70 3.94 -7.49 6.58
N GLY A 71 3.11 -6.46 6.77
CA GLY A 71 2.78 -5.52 5.70
C GLY A 71 2.67 -4.10 6.20
N ILE A 72 2.54 -3.17 5.26
CA ILE A 72 2.31 -1.76 5.56
C ILE A 72 1.38 -1.15 4.52
N PHE A 73 0.46 -0.31 4.98
CA PHE A 73 -0.29 0.63 4.18
C PHE A 73 0.44 1.98 4.18
N CYS A 74 0.64 2.57 3.01
CA CYS A 74 1.06 3.95 2.83
C CYS A 74 -0.06 4.74 2.16
N ASN A 75 -0.46 5.83 2.80
CA ASN A 75 -1.51 6.71 2.31
C ASN A 75 -1.04 7.50 1.08
N THR A 76 -1.99 8.05 0.33
CA THR A 76 -1.70 8.93 -0.82
C THR A 76 -0.73 10.05 -0.44
N ASN A 77 0.20 10.35 -1.33
CA ASN A 77 1.20 11.41 -1.18
C ASN A 77 2.12 11.28 0.05
N ALA A 78 2.12 10.14 0.74
CA ALA A 78 3.04 9.89 1.84
C ALA A 78 4.46 9.70 1.29
N LEU A 79 5.42 10.48 1.77
CA LEU A 79 6.83 10.37 1.40
C LEU A 79 7.43 9.13 2.07
N HIS A 80 7.94 8.18 1.27
CA HIS A 80 8.44 6.91 1.80
C HIS A 80 9.71 6.43 1.12
N SER A 81 10.44 5.55 1.80
CA SER A 81 11.66 4.89 1.34
C SER A 81 11.86 3.54 2.01
N GLY A 82 12.72 2.69 1.44
CA GLY A 82 13.07 1.40 2.02
C GLY A 82 14.52 1.03 1.81
N HIS A 83 15.08 0.26 2.75
CA HIS A 83 16.48 -0.15 2.71
C HIS A 83 16.69 -1.51 3.36
N MET A 84 17.74 -2.18 2.94
CA MET A 84 18.25 -3.40 3.59
C MET A 84 18.68 -3.15 5.03
N ILE A 85 18.42 -4.10 5.91
CA ILE A 85 18.91 -4.14 7.27
C ILE A 85 20.11 -5.09 7.31
N ASP A 86 21.24 -4.63 7.85
CA ASP A 86 22.47 -5.41 7.99
C ASP A 86 22.96 -6.07 6.68
N GLY A 87 22.64 -5.47 5.54
CA GLY A 87 23.01 -5.98 4.23
C GLY A 87 22.24 -7.24 3.80
N MET A 88 21.22 -7.64 4.54
CA MET A 88 20.36 -8.77 4.20
C MET A 88 19.28 -8.35 3.21
N ASP A 89 19.06 -9.20 2.21
CA ASP A 89 18.07 -8.97 1.17
C ASP A 89 16.64 -9.14 1.69
N CYS A 90 15.71 -8.45 1.05
CA CYS A 90 14.28 -8.56 1.30
C CYS A 90 13.53 -8.66 -0.02
N VAL A 91 12.58 -9.57 -0.06
CA VAL A 91 11.62 -9.72 -1.16
C VAL A 91 10.25 -9.30 -0.66
N TYR A 92 9.59 -8.44 -1.41
CA TYR A 92 8.27 -7.93 -1.06
C TYR A 92 7.39 -7.72 -2.29
N ILE A 93 6.10 -7.66 -2.06
CA ILE A 93 5.11 -7.28 -3.06
C ILE A 93 4.67 -5.85 -2.77
N SER A 94 4.72 -4.98 -3.78
CA SER A 94 4.09 -3.66 -3.75
C SER A 94 2.83 -3.70 -4.60
N THR A 95 1.69 -3.36 -4.00
CA THR A 95 0.41 -3.16 -4.68
C THR A 95 0.05 -1.68 -4.58
N THR A 96 0.22 -0.94 -5.67
CA THR A 96 -0.17 0.47 -5.77
C THR A 96 -1.46 0.61 -6.57
N PHE A 97 -2.40 1.42 -6.10
CA PHE A 97 -3.66 1.62 -6.80
C PHE A 97 -4.25 3.02 -6.59
N ALA A 98 -4.91 3.54 -7.63
CA ALA A 98 -5.57 4.82 -7.54
C ALA A 98 -6.82 4.76 -6.63
N PRO A 99 -7.03 5.74 -5.72
CA PRO A 99 -8.18 5.74 -4.81
C PRO A 99 -9.54 5.63 -5.50
N ARG A 100 -9.67 6.13 -6.74
CA ARG A 100 -10.91 6.01 -7.53
C ARG A 100 -11.35 4.56 -7.76
N PHE A 101 -10.45 3.59 -7.63
CA PHE A 101 -10.77 2.18 -7.77
C PHE A 101 -11.65 1.66 -6.62
N LEU A 102 -11.64 2.35 -5.46
CA LEU A 102 -12.49 2.01 -4.32
C LEU A 102 -13.93 2.53 -4.46
N TYR A 103 -14.15 3.68 -5.11
CA TYR A 103 -15.45 4.37 -5.04
C TYR A 103 -16.20 4.51 -6.37
N GLY A 104 -15.59 4.14 -7.50
CA GLY A 104 -16.21 4.08 -8.82
C GLY A 104 -16.43 5.44 -9.48
N PHE A 105 -17.25 6.33 -8.92
CA PHE A 105 -17.54 7.66 -9.49
C PHE A 105 -17.40 8.78 -8.46
N SER A 106 -17.07 9.97 -8.97
CA SER A 106 -16.83 11.16 -8.14
C SER A 106 -18.10 11.60 -7.40
N ASN A 107 -17.91 12.08 -6.16
CA ASN A 107 -18.95 12.49 -5.23
C ASN A 107 -19.93 11.38 -4.83
N SER A 108 -19.54 10.11 -4.99
CA SER A 108 -20.29 9.00 -4.44
C SER A 108 -20.26 9.05 -2.89
N MET A 109 -21.26 8.43 -2.27
CA MET A 109 -21.28 8.28 -0.81
C MET A 109 -20.04 7.50 -0.32
N ILE A 110 -19.57 6.53 -1.10
CA ILE A 110 -18.36 5.76 -0.76
C ILE A 110 -17.15 6.68 -0.72
N GLN A 111 -16.96 7.52 -1.73
CA GLN A 111 -15.88 8.49 -1.76
C GLN A 111 -15.94 9.43 -0.56
N THR A 112 -17.04 10.17 -0.41
CA THR A 112 -17.10 11.30 0.52
C THR A 112 -17.17 10.87 1.98
N ARG A 113 -17.75 9.70 2.27
CA ARG A 113 -17.97 9.23 3.63
C ARG A 113 -16.88 8.26 4.12
N TYR A 114 -16.34 7.43 3.24
CA TYR A 114 -15.48 6.31 3.66
C TYR A 114 -14.06 6.36 3.10
N VAL A 115 -13.83 7.10 2.02
CA VAL A 115 -12.50 7.15 1.40
C VAL A 115 -11.80 8.48 1.70
N GLU A 116 -12.38 9.61 1.38
CA GLU A 116 -11.77 10.92 1.58
C GLU A 116 -11.33 11.21 3.02
N PRO A 117 -12.10 10.89 4.08
CA PRO A 117 -11.66 11.15 5.44
C PRO A 117 -10.34 10.47 5.81
N VAL A 118 -10.11 9.26 5.29
CA VAL A 118 -8.86 8.51 5.50
C VAL A 118 -7.72 9.12 4.67
N LEU A 119 -7.98 9.42 3.38
CA LEU A 119 -6.95 9.95 2.47
C LEU A 119 -6.45 11.34 2.88
N THR A 120 -7.32 12.16 3.46
CA THR A 120 -7.00 13.54 3.83
C THR A 120 -6.49 13.70 5.25
N ASP A 121 -6.48 12.62 6.05
CA ASP A 121 -5.95 12.66 7.40
C ASP A 121 -4.42 12.74 7.39
N MET A 122 -3.91 13.93 7.70
CA MET A 122 -2.46 14.22 7.74
C MET A 122 -1.71 13.40 8.82
N GLN A 123 -2.41 12.82 9.80
CA GLN A 123 -1.81 12.01 10.85
C GLN A 123 -1.73 10.53 10.45
N LEU A 124 -2.57 10.11 9.51
CA LEU A 124 -2.65 8.74 9.02
C LEU A 124 -1.81 8.55 7.74
N ALA A 125 -0.49 8.65 7.87
CA ALA A 125 0.40 8.43 6.73
C ALA A 125 0.63 6.93 6.45
N SER A 126 0.56 6.06 7.47
CA SER A 126 0.83 4.63 7.34
C SER A 126 0.22 3.81 8.48
N ILE A 127 -0.04 2.53 8.21
CA ILE A 127 -0.44 1.50 9.18
C ILE A 127 0.41 0.26 8.93
N VAL A 128 1.07 -0.24 9.96
CA VAL A 128 1.76 -1.54 9.90
C VAL A 128 0.77 -2.64 10.21
N PHE A 129 0.82 -3.72 9.45
CA PHE A 129 0.04 -4.92 9.66
C PHE A 129 0.94 -6.06 10.16
N SER A 130 0.53 -6.70 11.25
CA SER A 130 1.19 -7.87 11.83
C SER A 130 0.26 -9.08 11.78
N PRO A 131 0.76 -10.29 11.47
CA PRO A 131 -0.05 -11.51 11.49
C PRO A 131 -0.54 -11.89 12.89
N GLU A 132 -0.03 -11.28 13.95
CA GLU A 132 -0.41 -11.54 15.33
C GLU A 132 -1.75 -10.90 15.72
N ILE A 133 -2.28 -9.98 14.93
CA ILE A 133 -3.54 -9.25 15.17
C ILE A 133 -4.59 -9.71 14.14
N ASP A 134 -5.69 -10.28 14.60
CA ASP A 134 -6.67 -10.96 13.75
C ASP A 134 -7.13 -10.15 12.51
N TRP A 135 -7.55 -8.90 12.69
CA TRP A 135 -7.99 -8.08 11.55
C TRP A 135 -6.85 -7.73 10.59
N GLN A 136 -5.63 -7.52 11.12
CA GLN A 136 -4.46 -7.24 10.30
C GLN A 136 -4.02 -8.50 9.54
N ASN A 137 -4.13 -9.67 10.15
CA ASN A 137 -3.88 -10.94 9.48
C ASN A 137 -4.86 -11.19 8.32
N GLN A 138 -6.12 -10.77 8.45
CA GLN A 138 -7.09 -10.81 7.36
C GLN A 138 -6.68 -9.88 6.21
N VAL A 139 -6.19 -8.67 6.52
CA VAL A 139 -5.64 -7.73 5.52
C VAL A 139 -4.45 -8.35 4.80
N LEU A 140 -3.50 -8.93 5.54
CA LEU A 140 -2.32 -9.59 4.97
C LEU A 140 -2.70 -10.78 4.06
N ALA A 141 -3.70 -11.57 4.44
CA ALA A 141 -4.23 -12.65 3.61
C ALA A 141 -4.83 -12.13 2.29
N CYS A 142 -5.56 -11.01 2.34
CA CYS A 142 -6.05 -10.34 1.13
C CYS A 142 -4.91 -9.83 0.24
N MET A 143 -3.87 -9.23 0.82
CA MET A 143 -2.69 -8.75 0.07
C MET A 143 -1.97 -9.90 -0.64
N HIS A 144 -1.79 -11.03 0.04
CA HIS A 144 -1.21 -12.23 -0.55
C HIS A 144 -2.08 -12.77 -1.69
N ARG A 145 -3.39 -12.85 -1.49
CA ARG A 145 -4.34 -13.32 -2.52
C ARG A 145 -4.34 -12.42 -3.76
N ILE A 146 -4.22 -11.09 -3.60
CA ILE A 146 -4.08 -10.14 -4.72
C ILE A 146 -2.86 -10.50 -5.58
N TYR A 147 -1.74 -10.83 -4.94
CA TYR A 147 -0.54 -11.26 -5.65
C TYR A 147 -0.76 -12.57 -6.42
N ASP A 148 -1.36 -13.59 -5.81
CA ASP A 148 -1.66 -14.85 -6.48
C ASP A 148 -2.57 -14.67 -7.71
N LEU A 149 -3.57 -13.79 -7.59
CA LEU A 149 -4.46 -13.44 -8.71
C LEU A 149 -3.71 -12.73 -9.82
N SER A 150 -2.76 -11.86 -9.50
CA SER A 150 -1.94 -11.16 -10.49
C SER A 150 -1.06 -12.11 -11.31
N LEU A 151 -0.63 -13.22 -10.72
CA LEU A 151 0.19 -14.23 -11.39
C LEU A 151 -0.64 -15.19 -12.24
N SER A 152 -1.77 -15.67 -11.71
CA SER A 152 -2.58 -16.71 -12.33
C SER A 152 -3.61 -16.18 -13.32
N GLN A 153 -4.07 -14.94 -13.14
CA GLN A 153 -5.04 -14.23 -13.97
C GLN A 153 -6.25 -15.09 -14.40
N PRO A 154 -6.98 -15.69 -13.45
CA PRO A 154 -8.19 -16.44 -13.78
C PRO A 154 -9.27 -15.50 -14.34
N SER A 155 -10.35 -16.07 -14.90
CA SER A 155 -11.49 -15.26 -15.36
C SER A 155 -12.00 -14.34 -14.25
N ALA A 156 -12.19 -13.05 -14.53
CA ALA A 156 -12.65 -12.00 -13.60
C ALA A 156 -11.65 -11.62 -12.48
N PHE A 157 -10.35 -11.91 -12.62
CA PHE A 157 -9.35 -11.62 -11.59
C PHE A 157 -9.29 -10.14 -11.22
N GLU A 158 -9.55 -9.22 -12.13
CA GLU A 158 -9.59 -7.77 -11.84
C GLU A 158 -10.75 -7.43 -10.89
N MET A 159 -11.89 -8.11 -11.00
CA MET A 159 -13.03 -7.93 -10.09
C MET A 159 -12.73 -8.51 -8.70
N GLU A 160 -12.06 -9.68 -8.65
CA GLU A 160 -11.62 -10.28 -7.39
C GLU A 160 -10.58 -9.38 -6.70
N ILE A 161 -9.64 -8.78 -7.43
CA ILE A 161 -8.69 -7.81 -6.88
C ILE A 161 -9.42 -6.59 -6.32
N GLN A 162 -10.43 -6.05 -7.01
CA GLN A 162 -11.21 -4.93 -6.52
C GLN A 162 -11.97 -5.28 -5.22
N GLU A 163 -12.58 -6.46 -5.16
CA GLU A 163 -13.24 -6.96 -3.95
C GLU A 163 -12.28 -7.04 -2.76
N LEU A 164 -11.09 -7.60 -2.97
CA LEU A 164 -10.06 -7.71 -1.94
C LEU A 164 -9.55 -6.35 -1.47
N LEU A 165 -9.33 -5.39 -2.38
CA LEU A 165 -8.94 -4.03 -2.04
C LEU A 165 -10.03 -3.30 -1.24
N LEU A 166 -11.31 -3.51 -1.58
CA LEU A 166 -12.44 -3.00 -0.79
C LEU A 166 -12.50 -3.64 0.59
N SER A 167 -12.26 -4.95 0.71
CA SER A 167 -12.19 -5.65 1.98
C SER A 167 -11.08 -5.11 2.87
N ILE A 168 -9.88 -4.91 2.33
CA ILE A 168 -8.76 -4.27 3.03
C ILE A 168 -9.15 -2.85 3.49
N TRP A 169 -9.78 -2.06 2.60
CA TRP A 169 -10.18 -0.69 2.91
C TRP A 169 -11.20 -0.61 4.04
N ILE A 170 -12.16 -1.53 4.08
CA ILE A 170 -13.16 -1.64 5.15
C ILE A 170 -12.47 -1.87 6.50
N GLU A 171 -11.48 -2.76 6.56
CA GLU A 171 -10.74 -3.02 7.80
C GLU A 171 -9.87 -1.82 8.21
N ILE A 172 -9.21 -1.15 7.27
CA ILE A 172 -8.49 0.10 7.54
C ILE A 172 -9.45 1.16 8.10
N TYR A 173 -10.61 1.38 7.46
CA TYR A 173 -11.59 2.35 7.90
C TYR A 173 -12.13 2.06 9.32
N ARG A 174 -12.37 0.81 9.66
CA ARG A 174 -12.91 0.38 10.96
C ARG A 174 -11.93 0.51 12.11
N HIS A 175 -10.64 0.31 11.82
CA HIS A 175 -9.61 0.15 12.85
C HIS A 175 -8.59 1.30 12.88
N ALA A 176 -8.48 2.10 11.85
CA ALA A 176 -7.62 3.28 11.87
C ALA A 176 -8.26 4.38 12.70
N SER A 177 -7.52 4.89 13.70
CA SER A 177 -7.91 6.11 14.40
C SER A 177 -7.58 7.29 13.49
N PHE A 178 -8.57 7.90 12.86
CA PHE A 178 -8.39 9.10 12.06
C PHE A 178 -9.20 10.27 12.65
N SER A 179 -8.72 11.50 12.43
CA SER A 179 -9.22 12.72 13.07
C SER A 179 -10.65 13.13 12.65
N GLY A 180 -11.28 12.38 11.73
CA GLY A 180 -12.64 12.65 11.24
C GLY A 180 -13.77 11.98 12.02
N GLU A 181 -13.50 11.08 12.96
CA GLU A 181 -14.52 10.51 13.84
C GLU A 181 -14.79 11.42 15.06
N SER A 182 -15.43 12.57 14.87
CA SER A 182 -16.25 13.12 15.94
C SER A 182 -17.53 12.27 16.04
N GLN A 183 -17.50 11.37 17.03
CA GLN A 183 -18.62 10.77 17.75
C GLN A 183 -20.01 11.17 17.20
N ASN A 184 -20.61 10.33 16.38
CA ASN A 184 -22.04 10.20 16.29
C ASN A 184 -22.43 8.88 16.98
N THR A 185 -22.61 8.99 18.30
CA THR A 185 -23.44 8.11 19.10
C THR A 185 -24.90 8.41 18.84
#